data_f7b812b9e37e390cbc769695bf414d0e
#
_entry.id   f7b812b9e37e390cbc769695bf414d0e
#
_cell.length_a   1.000
_cell.length_b   1.000
_cell.length_c   1.000
_cell.angle_alpha   90.00
_cell.angle_beta   90.00
_cell.angle_gamma   90.00
#
_symmetry.space_group_name_H-M   'P 1'
#
loop_
_entity.id
_entity.type
_entity.pdbx_description
1 polymer ?
#
loop_
_entity_poly.entity_id
_entity_poly.type
_entity_poly.pdbx_seq_one_letter_code
_entity_poly.pdbx_strand_id
1 'polypeptide(L)'
;MAESEEKSEDGLTLTFKIRDDAKWSNGDPVTANDFVYAWRRVADPATASDYQFFITTACIANAEEVTTGEKPVEELGVEAADDKTLVVTLSSPCAIFDYLMASGACFLPLNQKFVESCGGNFATSADTLLADGPFKVSSYEPSAMKVELVKNDQFFGASDVKLDGVEFSIITDSQTAALSFENGDLDIVTLSGNLVEQYEDDPRFSTRSDGYNWYLTPNMKKEGLDNVNIRKALAKSYDKEAITTRVLKDGSTPMDYFVPQGLATNEKGEDFREAAGSAYDSWTYDVEAAKELWKTGLGELGKDSLSFTLMCEDTDSAQAVAQFLQSEWQNNLPGLTIELQVLPKKARLEYMQKGEYDIGLTRWGPDYADPMTDLDMWITGSSTNYSQFSDADYDATIQSAKKGDL
;
A
#
# COMPACT_ATOMS: atom_id res chain seq x y z
N MET A 1 -3.64 19.26 -12.34
CA MET A 1 -2.94 20.47 -11.82
C MET A 1 -2.01 21.07 -12.86
N ALA A 2 -1.17 20.28 -13.56
CA ALA A 2 -0.39 20.75 -14.71
C ALA A 2 -1.27 20.89 -15.97
N GLU A 3 -0.99 21.90 -16.80
CA GLU A 3 -1.61 22.08 -18.13
C GLU A 3 -0.85 21.36 -19.23
N SER A 4 0.47 21.25 -19.08
CA SER A 4 1.36 20.59 -20.02
C SER A 4 2.57 20.02 -19.32
N GLU A 5 3.15 19.02 -19.98
CA GLU A 5 4.43 18.42 -19.67
C GLU A 5 5.30 18.44 -20.92
N GLU A 6 6.56 18.80 -20.75
CA GLU A 6 7.60 18.72 -21.78
C GLU A 6 8.74 17.82 -21.25
N LYS A 7 9.16 16.86 -22.08
CA LYS A 7 10.26 15.95 -21.77
C LYS A 7 11.44 16.21 -22.70
N SER A 8 12.64 16.30 -22.14
CA SER A 8 13.88 16.42 -22.92
C SER A 8 14.13 15.19 -23.80
N GLU A 9 14.94 15.34 -24.85
CA GLU A 9 15.26 14.25 -25.80
C GLU A 9 15.90 13.03 -25.11
N ASP A 10 16.67 13.23 -24.05
CA ASP A 10 17.29 12.17 -23.24
C ASP A 10 16.34 11.58 -22.18
N GLY A 11 15.15 12.16 -22.03
CA GLY A 11 14.16 11.73 -21.04
C GLY A 11 14.52 12.03 -19.59
N LEU A 12 15.56 12.85 -19.33
CA LEU A 12 16.07 13.11 -17.98
C LEU A 12 15.57 14.43 -17.38
N THR A 13 14.96 15.30 -18.18
CA THR A 13 14.37 16.55 -17.66
C THR A 13 12.91 16.63 -18.07
N LEU A 14 12.05 16.82 -17.08
CA LEU A 14 10.62 17.02 -17.26
C LEU A 14 10.25 18.43 -16.79
N THR A 15 9.50 19.15 -17.61
CA THR A 15 9.04 20.51 -17.30
C THR A 15 7.53 20.54 -17.30
N PHE A 16 6.94 20.89 -16.16
CA PHE A 16 5.50 20.98 -15.97
C PHE A 16 5.06 22.44 -15.89
N LYS A 17 4.01 22.79 -16.64
CA LYS A 17 3.32 24.07 -16.51
C LYS A 17 2.12 23.94 -15.59
N ILE A 18 2.16 24.64 -14.46
CA ILE A 18 1.06 24.68 -13.49
C ILE A 18 -0.01 25.65 -14.00
N ARG A 19 -1.27 25.23 -13.93
CA ARG A 19 -2.44 26.04 -14.32
C ARG A 19 -2.44 27.40 -13.64
N ASP A 20 -2.74 28.44 -14.39
CA ASP A 20 -2.84 29.82 -13.83
C ASP A 20 -4.01 29.97 -12.86
N ASP A 21 -5.11 29.25 -13.10
CA ASP A 21 -6.34 29.27 -12.30
C ASP A 21 -6.34 28.29 -11.11
N ALA A 22 -5.25 27.53 -10.90
CA ALA A 22 -5.11 26.64 -9.75
C ALA A 22 -4.95 27.44 -8.46
N LYS A 23 -5.84 27.16 -7.48
CA LYS A 23 -5.89 27.82 -6.18
C LYS A 23 -6.07 26.85 -5.04
N TRP A 24 -5.49 27.18 -3.93
CA TRP A 24 -5.79 26.60 -2.63
C TRP A 24 -7.18 27.03 -2.14
N SER A 25 -7.78 26.27 -1.25
CA SER A 25 -9.13 26.53 -0.71
C SER A 25 -9.23 27.84 0.11
N ASN A 26 -8.11 28.44 0.50
CA ASN A 26 -8.03 29.77 1.11
C ASN A 26 -7.91 30.90 0.07
N GLY A 27 -7.83 30.57 -1.22
CA GLY A 27 -7.73 31.52 -2.33
C GLY A 27 -6.30 31.83 -2.79
N ASP A 28 -5.27 31.39 -2.09
CA ASP A 28 -3.88 31.54 -2.51
C ASP A 28 -3.64 30.76 -3.83
N PRO A 29 -2.76 31.24 -4.74
CA PRO A 29 -2.41 30.51 -5.95
C PRO A 29 -1.61 29.24 -5.59
N VAL A 30 -1.84 28.16 -6.33
CA VAL A 30 -0.94 26.99 -6.33
C VAL A 30 0.26 27.31 -7.21
N THR A 31 1.45 27.07 -6.69
CA THR A 31 2.71 27.41 -7.35
C THR A 31 3.62 26.20 -7.51
N ALA A 32 4.63 26.28 -8.37
CA ALA A 32 5.67 25.27 -8.50
C ALA A 32 6.46 25.08 -7.18
N ASN A 33 6.60 26.13 -6.37
CA ASN A 33 7.24 26.05 -5.07
C ASN A 33 6.48 25.14 -4.08
N ASP A 34 5.15 25.03 -4.19
CA ASP A 34 4.35 24.13 -3.35
C ASP A 34 4.71 22.66 -3.61
N PHE A 35 5.02 22.30 -4.85
CA PHE A 35 5.51 20.97 -5.23
C PHE A 35 6.95 20.74 -4.75
N VAL A 36 7.84 21.71 -4.99
CA VAL A 36 9.24 21.63 -4.53
C VAL A 36 9.29 21.43 -3.01
N TYR A 37 8.52 22.20 -2.27
CA TYR A 37 8.43 22.07 -0.82
C TYR A 37 7.92 20.68 -0.39
N ALA A 38 6.81 20.21 -1.00
CA ALA A 38 6.21 18.93 -0.67
C ALA A 38 7.19 17.77 -0.90
N TRP A 39 7.85 17.73 -2.05
CA TRP A 39 8.75 16.62 -2.41
C TRP A 39 10.01 16.61 -1.56
N ARG A 40 10.61 17.78 -1.30
CA ARG A 40 11.74 17.93 -0.37
C ARG A 40 11.37 17.49 1.03
N ARG A 41 10.16 17.82 1.48
CA ARG A 41 9.67 17.40 2.80
C ARG A 41 9.49 15.88 2.89
N VAL A 42 9.00 15.23 1.84
CA VAL A 42 8.91 13.76 1.79
C VAL A 42 10.30 13.12 1.76
N ALA A 43 11.24 13.70 1.01
CA ALA A 43 12.62 13.22 0.90
C ALA A 43 13.43 13.40 2.19
N ASP A 44 13.06 14.36 3.05
CA ASP A 44 13.80 14.68 4.28
C ASP A 44 13.68 13.54 5.31
N PRO A 45 14.80 12.89 5.72
CA PRO A 45 14.79 11.88 6.77
C PRO A 45 14.16 12.35 8.08
N ALA A 46 14.24 13.65 8.39
CA ALA A 46 13.65 14.22 9.60
C ALA A 46 12.09 14.20 9.58
N THR A 47 11.48 14.13 8.40
CA THR A 47 10.03 13.97 8.25
C THR A 47 9.58 12.54 8.58
N ALA A 48 10.46 11.54 8.43
CA ALA A 48 10.16 10.12 8.62
C ALA A 48 8.89 9.68 7.87
N SER A 49 8.78 10.07 6.60
CA SER A 49 7.64 9.73 5.75
C SER A 49 7.65 8.24 5.39
N ASP A 50 6.53 7.55 5.60
CA ASP A 50 6.36 6.15 5.17
C ASP A 50 6.49 5.99 3.64
N TYR A 51 6.29 7.07 2.88
CA TYR A 51 6.39 7.10 1.41
C TYR A 51 7.68 7.74 0.89
N GLN A 52 8.72 7.88 1.74
CA GLN A 52 10.01 8.44 1.32
C GLN A 52 10.62 7.67 0.14
N PHE A 53 10.44 6.36 0.09
CA PHE A 53 10.95 5.50 -0.98
C PHE A 53 10.41 5.87 -2.38
N PHE A 54 9.25 6.51 -2.51
CA PHE A 54 8.74 6.95 -3.80
C PHE A 54 9.63 7.99 -4.48
N ILE A 55 10.35 8.79 -3.71
CA ILE A 55 11.29 9.79 -4.25
C ILE A 55 12.43 9.09 -5.01
N THR A 56 12.92 7.95 -4.50
CA THR A 56 13.92 7.13 -5.18
C THR A 56 13.31 6.32 -6.32
N THR A 57 12.11 5.75 -6.12
CA THR A 57 11.37 5.02 -7.15
C THR A 57 11.08 5.88 -8.39
N ALA A 58 10.81 7.18 -8.19
CA ALA A 58 10.60 8.15 -9.27
C ALA A 58 11.90 8.54 -9.99
N CYS A 59 13.05 7.94 -9.64
CA CYS A 59 14.36 8.21 -10.23
C CYS A 59 14.77 9.70 -10.17
N ILE A 60 14.27 10.47 -9.21
CA ILE A 60 14.64 11.89 -9.10
C ILE A 60 16.14 11.99 -8.78
N ALA A 61 16.84 12.91 -9.44
CA ALA A 61 18.28 13.09 -9.25
C ALA A 61 18.60 13.40 -7.78
N ASN A 62 19.67 12.78 -7.25
CA ASN A 62 20.10 12.83 -5.87
C ASN A 62 19.10 12.26 -4.84
N ALA A 63 18.07 11.55 -5.27
CA ALA A 63 17.05 11.04 -4.37
C ALA A 63 17.62 10.13 -3.28
N GLU A 64 18.52 9.20 -3.63
CA GLU A 64 19.11 8.25 -2.69
C GLU A 64 19.94 8.97 -1.63
N GLU A 65 20.83 9.88 -2.05
CA GLU A 65 21.71 10.61 -1.13
C GLU A 65 20.94 11.59 -0.22
N VAL A 66 19.82 12.15 -0.73
CA VAL A 66 18.97 13.04 0.07
C VAL A 66 18.15 12.23 1.08
N THR A 67 17.55 11.11 0.68
CA THR A 67 16.73 10.28 1.57
C THR A 67 17.55 9.57 2.66
N THR A 68 18.84 9.35 2.43
CA THR A 68 19.78 8.84 3.44
C THR A 68 20.42 9.95 4.31
N GLY A 69 20.21 11.21 3.95
CA GLY A 69 20.78 12.37 4.65
C GLY A 69 22.25 12.66 4.28
N GLU A 70 22.78 12.04 3.23
CA GLU A 70 24.12 12.31 2.71
C GLU A 70 24.23 13.66 2.00
N LYS A 71 23.09 14.10 1.39
CA LYS A 71 22.93 15.42 0.79
C LYS A 71 21.78 16.20 1.41
N PRO A 72 21.86 17.55 1.41
CA PRO A 72 20.75 18.37 1.88
C PRO A 72 19.54 18.28 0.90
N VAL A 73 18.33 18.51 1.41
CA VAL A 73 17.08 18.40 0.64
C VAL A 73 17.00 19.35 -0.55
N GLU A 74 17.75 20.45 -0.49
CA GLU A 74 17.83 21.45 -1.56
C GLU A 74 18.51 20.90 -2.82
N GLU A 75 19.31 19.83 -2.71
CA GLU A 75 19.98 19.17 -3.84
C GLU A 75 19.11 18.13 -4.55
N LEU A 76 17.91 17.85 -4.03
CA LEU A 76 16.95 17.01 -4.74
C LEU A 76 16.65 17.61 -6.12
N GLY A 77 16.63 16.77 -7.15
CA GLY A 77 16.41 17.16 -8.56
C GLY A 77 15.02 17.70 -8.85
N VAL A 78 14.56 18.68 -8.07
CA VAL A 78 13.28 19.37 -8.24
C VAL A 78 13.46 20.86 -7.97
N GLU A 79 13.02 21.70 -8.92
CA GLU A 79 13.11 23.16 -8.79
C GLU A 79 11.90 23.89 -9.40
N ALA A 80 11.62 25.07 -8.90
CA ALA A 80 10.67 26.00 -9.51
C ALA A 80 11.45 27.04 -10.33
N ALA A 81 11.39 26.93 -11.66
CA ALA A 81 12.03 27.90 -12.55
C ALA A 81 11.32 29.27 -12.48
N ASP A 82 10.03 29.26 -12.24
CA ASP A 82 9.15 30.39 -11.88
C ASP A 82 7.94 29.86 -11.09
N ASP A 83 7.02 30.76 -10.69
CA ASP A 83 5.85 30.36 -9.89
C ASP A 83 4.96 29.30 -10.55
N LYS A 84 5.02 29.14 -11.87
CA LYS A 84 4.16 28.22 -12.64
C LYS A 84 4.92 27.17 -13.41
N THR A 85 6.23 27.10 -13.27
CA THR A 85 7.09 26.15 -13.99
C THR A 85 7.86 25.30 -13.01
N LEU A 86 7.46 24.02 -12.90
CA LEU A 86 8.17 22.99 -12.14
C LEU A 86 9.11 22.22 -13.08
N VAL A 87 10.38 22.12 -12.71
CA VAL A 87 11.38 21.34 -13.45
C VAL A 87 11.83 20.19 -12.56
N VAL A 88 11.82 18.99 -13.14
CA VAL A 88 12.28 17.76 -12.47
C VAL A 88 13.42 17.16 -13.26
N THR A 89 14.52 16.88 -12.59
CA THR A 89 15.68 16.21 -13.17
C THR A 89 15.74 14.78 -12.63
N LEU A 90 15.86 13.80 -13.52
CA LEU A 90 15.96 12.39 -13.20
C LEU A 90 17.42 11.92 -13.27
N SER A 91 17.79 10.94 -12.47
CA SER A 91 19.08 10.24 -12.52
C SER A 91 19.16 9.21 -13.65
N SER A 92 18.00 8.69 -14.07
CA SER A 92 17.81 7.76 -15.19
C SER A 92 16.39 7.90 -15.74
N PRO A 93 16.11 7.49 -17.00
CA PRO A 93 14.75 7.46 -17.50
C PRO A 93 13.84 6.61 -16.59
N CYS A 94 12.65 7.10 -16.29
CA CYS A 94 11.69 6.46 -15.40
C CYS A 94 10.36 6.25 -16.14
N ALA A 95 10.09 5.03 -16.59
CA ALA A 95 8.89 4.70 -17.37
C ALA A 95 7.58 4.87 -16.58
N ILE A 96 7.65 4.76 -15.24
CA ILE A 96 6.49 4.86 -14.35
C ILE A 96 6.30 6.26 -13.76
N PHE A 97 7.13 7.24 -14.13
CA PHE A 97 7.11 8.59 -13.52
C PHE A 97 5.73 9.22 -13.57
N ASP A 98 5.07 9.20 -14.73
CA ASP A 98 3.75 9.82 -14.92
C ASP A 98 2.67 9.16 -14.06
N TYR A 99 2.74 7.82 -13.89
CA TYR A 99 1.85 7.10 -13.00
C TYR A 99 2.05 7.52 -11.54
N LEU A 100 3.30 7.65 -11.09
CA LEU A 100 3.62 8.09 -9.74
C LEU A 100 3.10 9.52 -9.48
N MET A 101 3.27 10.43 -10.44
CA MET A 101 2.76 11.81 -10.33
C MET A 101 1.23 11.86 -10.29
N ALA A 102 0.55 10.95 -11.00
CA ALA A 102 -0.91 10.92 -11.06
C ALA A 102 -1.56 10.23 -9.87
N SER A 103 -0.93 9.23 -9.29
CA SER A 103 -1.49 8.39 -8.21
C SER A 103 -0.85 8.59 -6.84
N GLY A 104 0.41 9.01 -6.79
CA GLY A 104 1.18 9.11 -5.55
C GLY A 104 0.80 10.33 -4.71
N ALA A 105 0.14 10.12 -3.57
CA ALA A 105 -0.23 11.20 -2.66
C ALA A 105 0.97 12.02 -2.16
N CYS A 106 2.16 11.41 -2.10
CA CYS A 106 3.40 12.09 -1.69
C CYS A 106 3.91 13.13 -2.70
N PHE A 107 3.41 13.11 -3.94
CA PHE A 107 3.75 14.07 -4.99
C PHE A 107 2.74 15.23 -5.10
N LEU A 108 1.67 15.21 -4.31
CA LEU A 108 0.75 16.35 -4.24
C LEU A 108 1.43 17.59 -3.63
N PRO A 109 1.03 18.79 -4.04
CA PRO A 109 1.63 20.02 -3.52
C PRO A 109 1.25 20.26 -2.05
N LEU A 110 2.08 21.02 -1.35
CA LEU A 110 1.81 21.52 -0.01
C LEU A 110 2.11 23.02 0.04
N ASN A 111 1.17 23.82 0.54
CA ASN A 111 1.39 25.24 0.76
C ASN A 111 2.35 25.43 1.94
N GLN A 112 3.61 25.74 1.66
CA GLN A 112 4.66 25.85 2.68
C GLN A 112 4.26 26.79 3.82
N LYS A 113 3.79 28.00 3.48
CA LYS A 113 3.40 29.02 4.46
C LYS A 113 2.31 28.51 5.40
N PHE A 114 1.33 27.80 4.86
CA PHE A 114 0.26 27.21 5.65
C PHE A 114 0.77 26.09 6.56
N VAL A 115 1.55 25.14 6.02
CA VAL A 115 2.13 24.02 6.81
C VAL A 115 2.97 24.56 7.95
N GLU A 116 3.85 25.53 7.70
CA GLU A 116 4.69 26.14 8.72
C GLU A 116 3.86 26.91 9.78
N SER A 117 2.75 27.53 9.39
CA SER A 117 1.85 28.20 10.32
C SER A 117 1.13 27.25 11.27
N CYS A 118 0.88 26.01 10.84
CA CYS A 118 0.28 24.95 11.67
C CYS A 118 1.27 24.32 12.65
N GLY A 119 2.59 24.41 12.36
CA GLY A 119 3.63 23.77 13.15
C GLY A 119 3.38 22.27 13.32
N GLY A 120 3.51 21.74 14.54
CA GLY A 120 3.28 20.33 14.84
C GLY A 120 1.82 19.85 14.73
N ASN A 121 0.89 20.76 14.46
CA ASN A 121 -0.54 20.44 14.34
C ASN A 121 -1.00 20.29 12.87
N PHE A 122 -0.09 20.36 11.90
CA PHE A 122 -0.45 20.15 10.48
C PHE A 122 -1.18 18.81 10.30
N ALA A 123 -2.31 18.83 9.59
CA ALA A 123 -3.17 17.70 9.27
C ALA A 123 -3.78 16.94 10.48
N THR A 124 -3.88 17.58 11.66
CA THR A 124 -4.50 16.98 12.86
C THR A 124 -5.97 17.36 13.04
N SER A 125 -6.47 18.36 12.33
CA SER A 125 -7.86 18.81 12.34
C SER A 125 -8.23 19.48 11.01
N ALA A 126 -9.51 19.74 10.78
CA ALA A 126 -9.98 20.41 9.57
C ALA A 126 -9.31 21.78 9.36
N ASP A 127 -9.12 22.56 10.44
CA ASP A 127 -8.50 23.90 10.39
C ASP A 127 -7.00 23.87 10.05
N THR A 128 -6.36 22.71 10.16
CA THR A 128 -4.94 22.49 9.86
C THR A 128 -4.73 21.74 8.55
N LEU A 129 -5.76 21.66 7.69
CA LEU A 129 -5.74 21.12 6.34
C LEU A 129 -6.08 22.19 5.32
N LEU A 130 -5.37 22.20 4.22
CA LEU A 130 -5.63 23.07 3.07
C LEU A 130 -5.75 22.20 1.82
N ALA A 131 -6.75 22.46 0.98
CA ALA A 131 -7.04 21.65 -0.19
C ALA A 131 -6.93 22.49 -1.48
N ASP A 132 -6.53 21.84 -2.56
CA ASP A 132 -6.51 22.35 -3.93
C ASP A 132 -7.39 21.50 -4.87
N GLY A 133 -8.04 20.47 -4.34
CA GLY A 133 -8.98 19.59 -5.04
C GLY A 133 -10.44 20.01 -4.99
N PRO A 134 -11.36 19.17 -5.51
CA PRO A 134 -12.81 19.48 -5.63
C PRO A 134 -13.52 19.61 -4.29
N PHE A 135 -12.99 19.02 -3.23
CA PHE A 135 -13.53 19.09 -1.87
C PHE A 135 -12.45 19.53 -0.88
N LYS A 136 -12.89 20.11 0.23
CA LYS A 136 -12.07 20.41 1.40
C LYS A 136 -12.69 19.81 2.65
N VAL A 137 -11.86 19.44 3.62
CA VAL A 137 -12.31 18.92 4.89
C VAL A 137 -12.99 20.02 5.69
N SER A 138 -14.22 19.79 6.12
CA SER A 138 -14.98 20.72 6.98
C SER A 138 -15.05 20.24 8.42
N SER A 139 -14.98 18.93 8.66
CA SER A 139 -14.97 18.33 9.98
C SER A 139 -14.08 17.07 9.98
N TYR A 140 -13.10 17.07 10.85
CA TYR A 140 -12.23 15.93 11.13
C TYR A 140 -11.57 16.10 12.49
N GLU A 141 -11.66 15.06 13.30
CA GLU A 141 -10.91 14.92 14.54
C GLU A 141 -10.32 13.50 14.61
N PRO A 142 -9.12 13.31 15.13
CA PRO A 142 -8.47 11.99 15.16
C PRO A 142 -9.26 10.87 15.82
N SER A 143 -10.14 11.20 16.78
CA SER A 143 -11.04 10.25 17.48
C SER A 143 -12.44 10.19 16.87
N ALA A 144 -12.72 10.99 15.82
CA ALA A 144 -14.04 11.02 15.21
C ALA A 144 -14.27 9.73 14.40
N MET A 145 -15.49 9.21 14.51
CA MET A 145 -15.97 8.11 13.66
C MET A 145 -16.58 8.66 12.37
N LYS A 146 -16.31 9.91 12.02
CA LYS A 146 -16.89 10.64 10.90
C LYS A 146 -15.91 11.67 10.35
N VAL A 147 -15.83 11.77 9.02
CA VAL A 147 -15.11 12.83 8.31
C VAL A 147 -16.07 13.50 7.34
N GLU A 148 -16.16 14.82 7.37
CA GLU A 148 -17.01 15.59 6.49
C GLU A 148 -16.18 16.44 5.52
N LEU A 149 -16.53 16.34 4.25
CA LEU A 149 -15.98 17.15 3.18
C LEU A 149 -17.07 18.05 2.62
N VAL A 150 -16.73 19.28 2.29
CA VAL A 150 -17.61 20.21 1.57
C VAL A 150 -16.97 20.61 0.25
N LYS A 151 -17.78 21.01 -0.72
CA LYS A 151 -17.32 21.50 -2.01
C LYS A 151 -16.32 22.63 -1.84
N ASN A 152 -15.25 22.61 -2.62
CA ASN A 152 -14.24 23.65 -2.68
C ASN A 152 -14.53 24.57 -3.86
N ASP A 153 -15.09 25.75 -3.60
CA ASP A 153 -15.43 26.72 -4.64
C ASP A 153 -14.19 27.38 -5.31
N GLN A 154 -13.00 27.19 -4.73
CA GLN A 154 -11.73 27.66 -5.31
C GLN A 154 -11.11 26.66 -6.29
N PHE A 155 -11.64 25.43 -6.36
CA PHE A 155 -11.17 24.42 -7.31
C PHE A 155 -11.44 24.88 -8.74
N PHE A 156 -10.45 24.80 -9.62
CA PHE A 156 -10.56 25.24 -11.02
C PHE A 156 -11.70 24.57 -11.80
N GLY A 157 -12.08 23.33 -11.45
CA GLY A 157 -13.21 22.58 -12.00
C GLY A 157 -14.49 22.62 -11.13
N ALA A 158 -14.65 23.59 -10.22
CA ALA A 158 -15.77 23.63 -9.27
C ALA A 158 -17.15 23.62 -9.95
N SER A 159 -17.30 24.18 -11.18
CA SER A 159 -18.57 24.14 -11.92
C SER A 159 -19.01 22.72 -12.30
N ASP A 160 -18.09 21.78 -12.41
CA ASP A 160 -18.36 20.39 -12.81
C ASP A 160 -18.65 19.47 -11.61
N VAL A 161 -18.33 19.93 -10.40
CA VAL A 161 -18.61 19.22 -9.15
C VAL A 161 -20.09 19.33 -8.83
N LYS A 162 -20.79 18.18 -8.82
CA LYS A 162 -22.25 18.11 -8.63
C LYS A 162 -22.69 17.91 -7.17
N LEU A 163 -21.81 17.33 -6.35
CA LEU A 163 -22.11 17.09 -4.94
C LEU A 163 -21.73 18.33 -4.12
N ASP A 164 -22.56 18.64 -3.13
CA ASP A 164 -22.28 19.71 -2.17
C ASP A 164 -21.25 19.29 -1.11
N GLY A 165 -21.17 17.99 -0.83
CA GLY A 165 -20.25 17.43 0.13
C GLY A 165 -20.21 15.90 0.10
N VAL A 166 -19.32 15.32 0.88
CA VAL A 166 -19.16 13.88 1.10
C VAL A 166 -18.97 13.64 2.60
N GLU A 167 -19.66 12.66 3.13
CA GLU A 167 -19.52 12.22 4.50
C GLU A 167 -18.96 10.79 4.54
N PHE A 168 -17.89 10.58 5.29
CA PHE A 168 -17.35 9.25 5.57
C PHE A 168 -17.71 8.86 7.00
N SER A 169 -18.44 7.75 7.16
CA SER A 169 -18.73 7.13 8.45
C SER A 169 -17.80 5.94 8.67
N ILE A 170 -17.09 5.92 9.78
CA ILE A 170 -16.17 4.83 10.14
C ILE A 170 -16.95 3.81 10.96
N ILE A 171 -17.34 2.71 10.33
CA ILE A 171 -18.13 1.63 10.93
C ILE A 171 -17.31 0.34 10.78
N THR A 172 -16.90 -0.26 11.88
CA THR A 172 -16.07 -1.47 11.89
C THR A 172 -16.85 -2.77 11.80
N ASP A 173 -18.12 -2.76 12.23
CA ASP A 173 -19.03 -3.90 12.18
C ASP A 173 -19.82 -3.90 10.87
N SER A 174 -19.61 -4.91 10.04
CA SER A 174 -20.19 -5.01 8.69
C SER A 174 -21.72 -5.11 8.72
N GLN A 175 -22.31 -5.75 9.74
CA GLN A 175 -23.76 -5.87 9.89
C GLN A 175 -24.40 -4.51 10.20
N THR A 176 -23.77 -3.74 11.07
CA THR A 176 -24.21 -2.36 11.38
C THR A 176 -24.12 -1.47 10.16
N ALA A 177 -23.05 -1.59 9.37
CA ALA A 177 -22.88 -0.82 8.14
C ALA A 177 -23.98 -1.17 7.10
N ALA A 178 -24.29 -2.47 6.91
CA ALA A 178 -25.35 -2.92 6.03
C ALA A 178 -26.74 -2.40 6.47
N LEU A 179 -27.03 -2.42 7.78
CA LEU A 179 -28.28 -1.87 8.31
C LEU A 179 -28.39 -0.36 8.11
N SER A 180 -27.30 0.39 8.27
CA SER A 180 -27.27 1.83 7.99
C SER A 180 -27.53 2.13 6.51
N PHE A 181 -27.00 1.32 5.60
CA PHE A 181 -27.31 1.41 4.18
C PHE A 181 -28.80 1.13 3.89
N GLU A 182 -29.39 0.09 4.48
CA GLU A 182 -30.82 -0.24 4.31
C GLU A 182 -31.74 0.85 4.87
N ASN A 183 -31.34 1.52 5.94
CA ASN A 183 -32.07 2.63 6.51
C ASN A 183 -31.94 3.94 5.71
N GLY A 184 -31.01 3.99 4.74
CA GLY A 184 -30.74 5.19 3.94
C GLY A 184 -29.80 6.19 4.64
N ASP A 185 -29.08 5.76 5.68
CA ASP A 185 -28.07 6.57 6.36
C ASP A 185 -26.72 6.57 5.59
N LEU A 186 -26.52 5.59 4.71
CA LEU A 186 -25.36 5.46 3.81
C LEU A 186 -25.82 5.26 2.37
N ASP A 187 -25.13 5.91 1.43
CA ASP A 187 -25.33 5.72 -0.01
C ASP A 187 -24.51 4.55 -0.57
N ILE A 188 -23.39 4.24 0.07
CA ILE A 188 -22.43 3.19 -0.33
C ILE A 188 -21.97 2.44 0.92
N VAL A 189 -21.91 1.12 0.84
CA VAL A 189 -21.36 0.25 1.87
C VAL A 189 -20.50 -0.85 1.25
N THR A 190 -19.42 -1.22 1.91
CA THR A 190 -18.63 -2.40 1.53
C THR A 190 -19.11 -3.60 2.34
N LEU A 191 -19.42 -4.70 1.67
CA LEU A 191 -19.88 -5.94 2.28
C LEU A 191 -18.71 -6.95 2.38
N SER A 192 -18.78 -7.82 3.38
CA SER A 192 -17.83 -8.92 3.57
C SER A 192 -18.53 -10.15 4.15
N GLY A 193 -17.89 -11.32 3.99
CA GLY A 193 -18.35 -12.57 4.56
C GLY A 193 -19.76 -12.96 4.11
N ASN A 194 -20.57 -13.44 5.03
CA ASN A 194 -21.94 -13.92 4.73
C ASN A 194 -22.89 -12.84 4.23
N LEU A 195 -22.56 -11.55 4.40
CA LEU A 195 -23.39 -10.47 3.86
C LEU A 195 -23.32 -10.41 2.35
N VAL A 196 -22.23 -10.81 1.73
CA VAL A 196 -22.10 -10.87 0.26
C VAL A 196 -23.19 -11.79 -0.32
N GLU A 197 -23.32 -13.01 0.23
CA GLU A 197 -24.38 -13.97 -0.21
C GLU A 197 -25.80 -13.42 0.00
N GLN A 198 -26.01 -12.58 1.02
CA GLN A 198 -27.35 -12.01 1.28
C GLN A 198 -27.74 -10.93 0.29
N TYR A 199 -26.76 -10.23 -0.30
CA TYR A 199 -26.98 -9.09 -1.19
C TYR A 199 -26.61 -9.37 -2.65
N GLU A 200 -26.06 -10.55 -3.02
CA GLU A 200 -25.61 -10.85 -4.38
C GLU A 200 -26.68 -10.71 -5.46
N ASP A 201 -27.93 -10.95 -5.11
CA ASP A 201 -29.10 -10.79 -5.98
C ASP A 201 -29.71 -9.37 -5.93
N ASP A 202 -29.21 -8.47 -5.07
CA ASP A 202 -29.71 -7.08 -4.99
C ASP A 202 -29.21 -6.28 -6.21
N PRO A 203 -30.12 -5.58 -6.95
CA PRO A 203 -29.71 -4.81 -8.13
C PRO A 203 -28.73 -3.66 -7.82
N ARG A 204 -28.56 -3.28 -6.57
CA ARG A 204 -27.57 -2.28 -6.11
C ARG A 204 -26.19 -2.89 -5.86
N PHE A 205 -26.11 -4.24 -5.81
CA PHE A 205 -24.86 -4.95 -5.57
C PHE A 205 -23.93 -4.87 -6.77
N SER A 206 -22.66 -4.60 -6.53
CA SER A 206 -21.62 -4.62 -7.54
C SER A 206 -20.29 -5.03 -6.92
N THR A 207 -19.41 -5.62 -7.73
CA THR A 207 -18.06 -6.02 -7.31
C THR A 207 -17.02 -5.32 -8.17
N ARG A 208 -15.87 -5.06 -7.59
CA ARG A 208 -14.67 -4.62 -8.30
C ARG A 208 -13.45 -5.24 -7.66
N SER A 209 -12.44 -5.58 -8.47
CA SER A 209 -11.11 -5.88 -7.93
C SER A 209 -10.45 -4.58 -7.51
N ASP A 210 -9.89 -4.54 -6.30
CA ASP A 210 -9.12 -3.41 -5.80
C ASP A 210 -7.61 -3.65 -5.91
N GLY A 211 -7.20 -4.83 -6.41
CA GLY A 211 -5.81 -5.22 -6.62
C GLY A 211 -5.03 -5.51 -5.33
N TYR A 212 -5.69 -5.51 -4.16
CA TYR A 212 -5.00 -5.80 -2.92
C TYR A 212 -4.59 -7.27 -2.82
N ASN A 213 -3.31 -7.47 -2.46
CA ASN A 213 -2.76 -8.76 -2.07
C ASN A 213 -2.81 -8.90 -0.55
N TRP A 214 -3.47 -9.94 -0.06
CA TRP A 214 -3.38 -10.34 1.34
C TRP A 214 -2.36 -11.47 1.46
N TYR A 215 -1.42 -11.34 2.38
CA TYR A 215 -0.33 -12.29 2.51
C TYR A 215 0.15 -12.43 3.94
N LEU A 216 0.83 -13.54 4.18
CA LEU A 216 1.53 -13.82 5.42
C LEU A 216 3.00 -13.38 5.29
N THR A 217 3.48 -12.61 6.23
CA THR A 217 4.89 -12.21 6.29
C THR A 217 5.53 -12.79 7.56
N PRO A 218 6.31 -13.88 7.44
CA PRO A 218 7.09 -14.40 8.55
C PRO A 218 8.30 -13.49 8.80
N ASN A 219 8.59 -13.17 10.06
CA ASN A 219 9.82 -12.48 10.42
C ASN A 219 10.99 -13.46 10.38
N MET A 220 11.83 -13.36 9.37
CA MET A 220 12.95 -14.29 9.11
C MET A 220 14.12 -14.14 10.10
N LYS A 221 14.04 -13.23 11.08
CA LYS A 221 14.99 -13.13 12.20
C LYS A 221 14.51 -13.88 13.44
N LYS A 222 13.29 -14.45 13.41
CA LYS A 222 12.79 -15.26 14.50
C LYS A 222 13.22 -16.70 14.36
N GLU A 223 13.62 -17.29 15.48
CA GLU A 223 13.99 -18.70 15.55
C GLU A 223 12.85 -19.58 15.05
N GLY A 224 13.15 -20.45 14.11
CA GLY A 224 12.21 -21.32 13.42
C GLY A 224 11.67 -20.70 12.14
N LEU A 225 11.37 -19.42 12.09
CA LEU A 225 10.94 -18.76 10.84
C LEU A 225 12.12 -18.42 9.90
N ASP A 226 13.35 -18.47 10.38
CA ASP A 226 14.58 -18.47 9.57
C ASP A 226 14.79 -19.78 8.80
N ASN A 227 14.16 -20.88 9.25
CA ASN A 227 14.25 -22.19 8.62
C ASN A 227 13.28 -22.30 7.43
N VAL A 228 13.81 -22.61 6.24
CA VAL A 228 13.02 -22.70 5.01
C VAL A 228 12.00 -23.85 5.03
N ASN A 229 12.32 -24.98 5.68
CA ASN A 229 11.41 -26.13 5.76
C ASN A 229 10.20 -25.81 6.65
N ILE A 230 10.41 -25.05 7.73
CA ILE A 230 9.31 -24.54 8.57
C ILE A 230 8.40 -23.60 7.78
N ARG A 231 8.95 -22.62 7.05
CA ARG A 231 8.14 -21.71 6.23
C ARG A 231 7.36 -22.43 5.13
N LYS A 232 7.99 -23.41 4.46
CA LYS A 232 7.31 -24.25 3.45
C LYS A 232 6.21 -25.10 4.06
N ALA A 233 6.43 -25.65 5.25
CA ALA A 233 5.41 -26.42 5.96
C ALA A 233 4.19 -25.55 6.30
N LEU A 234 4.41 -24.35 6.85
CA LEU A 234 3.34 -23.39 7.12
C LEU A 234 2.55 -23.06 5.85
N ALA A 235 3.22 -22.80 4.73
CA ALA A 235 2.57 -22.44 3.47
C ALA A 235 1.74 -23.57 2.85
N LYS A 236 2.18 -24.85 3.00
CA LYS A 236 1.51 -26.01 2.43
C LYS A 236 0.40 -26.59 3.30
N SER A 237 0.28 -26.17 4.56
CA SER A 237 -0.61 -26.79 5.54
C SER A 237 -1.98 -26.15 5.65
N TYR A 238 -2.32 -25.14 4.83
CA TYR A 238 -3.65 -24.55 4.77
C TYR A 238 -4.14 -24.40 3.33
N ASP A 239 -5.45 -24.48 3.17
CA ASP A 239 -6.14 -24.38 1.89
C ASP A 239 -6.51 -22.92 1.59
N LYS A 240 -5.81 -22.29 0.62
CA LYS A 240 -6.07 -20.92 0.17
C LYS A 240 -7.44 -20.76 -0.48
N GLU A 241 -7.90 -21.79 -1.22
CA GLU A 241 -9.21 -21.78 -1.84
C GLU A 241 -10.33 -21.79 -0.78
N ALA A 242 -10.13 -22.52 0.31
CA ALA A 242 -11.07 -22.50 1.43
C ALA A 242 -11.15 -21.11 2.11
N ILE A 243 -10.03 -20.37 2.18
CA ILE A 243 -10.06 -18.98 2.69
C ILE A 243 -10.96 -18.11 1.82
N THR A 244 -10.78 -18.14 0.51
CA THR A 244 -11.54 -17.26 -0.41
C THR A 244 -13.01 -17.67 -0.53
N THR A 245 -13.29 -18.98 -0.63
CA THR A 245 -14.63 -19.49 -0.92
C THR A 245 -15.50 -19.76 0.30
N ARG A 246 -14.90 -20.00 1.48
CA ARG A 246 -15.63 -20.38 2.70
C ARG A 246 -15.54 -19.38 3.82
N VAL A 247 -14.38 -18.68 3.93
CA VAL A 247 -14.16 -17.71 5.01
C VAL A 247 -14.53 -16.29 4.56
N LEU A 248 -13.95 -15.82 3.46
CA LEU A 248 -14.15 -14.46 2.96
C LEU A 248 -15.43 -14.30 2.16
N LYS A 249 -15.67 -15.18 1.18
CA LYS A 249 -16.86 -15.17 0.30
C LYS A 249 -17.14 -13.81 -0.37
N ASP A 250 -16.11 -13.04 -0.62
CA ASP A 250 -16.19 -11.66 -1.11
C ASP A 250 -15.73 -11.49 -2.57
N GLY A 251 -15.50 -12.63 -3.26
CA GLY A 251 -14.97 -12.64 -4.63
C GLY A 251 -13.45 -12.62 -4.71
N SER A 252 -12.75 -12.62 -3.58
CA SER A 252 -11.30 -12.80 -3.55
C SER A 252 -10.89 -14.13 -4.17
N THR A 253 -9.71 -14.16 -4.79
CA THR A 253 -9.15 -15.35 -5.44
C THR A 253 -7.85 -15.78 -4.78
N PRO A 254 -7.56 -17.10 -4.69
CA PRO A 254 -6.28 -17.56 -4.16
C PRO A 254 -5.13 -17.14 -5.08
N MET A 255 -3.99 -16.81 -4.48
CA MET A 255 -2.80 -16.37 -5.19
C MET A 255 -1.63 -17.33 -4.97
N ASP A 256 -0.84 -17.54 -6.04
CA ASP A 256 0.46 -18.21 -6.00
C ASP A 256 1.63 -17.27 -6.30
N TYR A 257 1.35 -16.05 -6.71
CA TYR A 257 2.30 -14.99 -7.00
C TYR A 257 1.99 -13.75 -6.19
N PHE A 258 3.00 -12.90 -6.03
CA PHE A 258 2.83 -11.66 -5.31
C PHE A 258 2.21 -10.55 -6.18
N VAL A 259 2.45 -10.55 -7.48
CA VAL A 259 1.83 -9.61 -8.44
C VAL A 259 0.38 -10.03 -8.70
N PRO A 260 -0.64 -9.16 -8.45
CA PRO A 260 -2.04 -9.51 -8.67
C PRO A 260 -2.40 -9.60 -10.15
N GLN A 261 -3.42 -10.42 -10.46
CA GLN A 261 -3.97 -10.49 -11.81
C GLN A 261 -4.62 -9.15 -12.19
N GLY A 262 -4.44 -8.75 -13.44
CA GLY A 262 -5.02 -7.52 -13.97
C GLY A 262 -4.22 -6.25 -13.67
N LEU A 263 -3.08 -6.36 -12.95
CA LEU A 263 -2.24 -5.20 -12.64
C LEU A 263 -1.48 -4.69 -13.88
N ALA A 264 -0.88 -5.59 -14.63
CA ALA A 264 -0.06 -5.23 -15.78
C ALA A 264 -0.15 -6.28 -16.89
N THR A 265 0.09 -5.82 -18.12
CA THR A 265 0.14 -6.66 -19.32
C THR A 265 1.45 -6.43 -20.06
N ASN A 266 1.91 -7.46 -20.80
CA ASN A 266 3.03 -7.32 -21.71
C ASN A 266 2.59 -6.62 -23.01
N GLU A 267 3.53 -6.40 -23.95
CA GLU A 267 3.28 -5.76 -25.25
C GLU A 267 2.22 -6.50 -26.11
N LYS A 268 1.95 -7.77 -25.82
CA LYS A 268 0.94 -8.57 -26.54
C LYS A 268 -0.45 -8.48 -25.88
N GLY A 269 -0.56 -7.77 -24.75
CA GLY A 269 -1.78 -7.69 -23.95
C GLY A 269 -2.03 -8.92 -23.07
N GLU A 270 -1.05 -9.81 -22.90
CA GLU A 270 -1.13 -10.94 -21.97
C GLU A 270 -0.89 -10.44 -20.54
N ASP A 271 -1.73 -10.85 -19.61
CA ASP A 271 -1.58 -10.53 -18.19
C ASP A 271 -0.22 -11.02 -17.65
N PHE A 272 0.38 -10.26 -16.73
CA PHE A 272 1.68 -10.64 -16.15
C PHE A 272 1.67 -12.05 -15.56
N ARG A 273 0.59 -12.43 -14.87
CA ARG A 273 0.45 -13.75 -14.26
C ARG A 273 0.36 -14.87 -15.29
N GLU A 274 -0.29 -14.63 -16.42
CA GLU A 274 -0.37 -15.59 -17.52
C GLU A 274 0.99 -15.72 -18.22
N ALA A 275 1.67 -14.61 -18.47
CA ALA A 275 2.97 -14.60 -19.14
C ALA A 275 4.09 -15.19 -18.25
N ALA A 276 4.07 -14.96 -16.94
CA ALA A 276 5.05 -15.48 -15.98
C ALA A 276 4.93 -17.01 -15.80
N GLY A 277 3.76 -17.58 -16.10
CA GLY A 277 3.47 -19.00 -15.89
C GLY A 277 3.51 -19.39 -14.41
N SER A 278 3.26 -20.66 -14.07
CA SER A 278 3.32 -21.13 -12.68
C SER A 278 4.76 -21.48 -12.29
N ALA A 279 5.38 -20.71 -11.43
CA ALA A 279 6.68 -21.05 -10.84
C ALA A 279 6.57 -21.99 -9.60
N TYR A 280 5.34 -22.28 -9.12
CA TYR A 280 5.15 -22.72 -7.74
C TYR A 280 4.23 -23.93 -7.52
N ASP A 281 4.49 -25.05 -8.18
CA ASP A 281 4.01 -26.36 -7.70
C ASP A 281 4.44 -26.61 -6.24
N SER A 282 5.45 -25.90 -5.75
CA SER A 282 5.98 -26.01 -4.39
C SER A 282 5.09 -25.43 -3.29
N TRP A 283 4.11 -24.55 -3.62
CA TRP A 283 3.25 -23.85 -2.64
C TRP A 283 1.79 -24.34 -2.64
N THR A 284 1.47 -25.38 -3.39
CA THR A 284 0.14 -25.98 -3.37
C THR A 284 -0.16 -26.61 -2.02
N TYR A 285 -1.42 -26.54 -1.61
CA TYR A 285 -1.93 -27.19 -0.40
C TYR A 285 -1.65 -28.69 -0.43
N ASP A 286 -0.84 -29.19 0.51
CA ASP A 286 -0.45 -30.58 0.64
C ASP A 286 -0.04 -30.84 2.08
N VAL A 287 -0.98 -31.34 2.87
CA VAL A 287 -0.80 -31.59 4.30
C VAL A 287 0.28 -32.63 4.59
N GLU A 288 0.38 -33.66 3.77
CA GLU A 288 1.38 -34.73 4.02
C GLU A 288 2.79 -34.20 3.72
N ALA A 289 2.97 -33.49 2.62
CA ALA A 289 4.25 -32.81 2.36
C ALA A 289 4.56 -31.75 3.44
N ALA A 290 3.56 -31.03 3.94
CA ALA A 290 3.73 -30.09 5.02
C ALA A 290 4.24 -30.74 6.31
N LYS A 291 3.68 -31.88 6.70
CA LYS A 291 4.12 -32.66 7.88
C LYS A 291 5.57 -33.11 7.77
N GLU A 292 5.98 -33.61 6.60
CA GLU A 292 7.36 -34.06 6.38
C GLU A 292 8.36 -32.86 6.43
N LEU A 293 8.01 -31.75 5.82
CA LEU A 293 8.80 -30.52 5.90
C LEU A 293 8.89 -30.00 7.34
N TRP A 294 7.77 -30.01 8.07
CA TRP A 294 7.69 -29.60 9.47
C TRP A 294 8.62 -30.43 10.35
N LYS A 295 8.52 -31.75 10.23
CA LYS A 295 9.38 -32.71 10.94
C LYS A 295 10.86 -32.51 10.62
N THR A 296 11.18 -32.28 9.35
CA THR A 296 12.55 -31.98 8.91
C THR A 296 13.06 -30.71 9.55
N GLY A 297 12.29 -29.61 9.46
CA GLY A 297 12.66 -28.33 10.06
C GLY A 297 12.81 -28.40 11.57
N LEU A 298 11.92 -29.07 12.29
CA LEU A 298 12.07 -29.30 13.74
C LEU A 298 13.36 -30.08 14.06
N GLY A 299 13.66 -31.12 13.26
CA GLY A 299 14.90 -31.89 13.43
C GLY A 299 16.16 -31.07 13.21
N GLU A 300 16.18 -30.17 12.21
CA GLU A 300 17.27 -29.24 11.94
C GLU A 300 17.48 -28.23 13.08
N LEU A 301 16.39 -27.85 13.76
CA LEU A 301 16.41 -26.94 14.90
C LEU A 301 16.69 -27.65 16.24
N GLY A 302 16.65 -28.98 16.27
CA GLY A 302 16.74 -29.78 17.50
C GLY A 302 15.57 -29.54 18.46
N LYS A 303 14.37 -29.32 17.91
CA LYS A 303 13.15 -29.01 18.67
C LYS A 303 12.04 -30.06 18.42
N ASP A 304 11.16 -30.20 19.37
CA ASP A 304 9.96 -31.04 19.25
C ASP A 304 8.68 -30.20 19.01
N SER A 305 8.74 -28.91 19.23
CA SER A 305 7.60 -28.00 19.10
C SER A 305 8.06 -26.56 18.85
N LEU A 306 7.18 -25.76 18.24
CA LEU A 306 7.35 -24.31 18.07
C LEU A 306 6.06 -23.58 18.45
N SER A 307 6.21 -22.35 18.89
CA SER A 307 5.08 -21.45 19.17
C SER A 307 5.34 -20.11 18.48
N PHE A 308 4.31 -19.61 17.78
CA PHE A 308 4.36 -18.30 17.12
C PHE A 308 3.11 -17.49 17.42
N THR A 309 3.26 -16.18 17.36
CA THR A 309 2.14 -15.25 17.34
C THR A 309 1.76 -14.91 15.90
N LEU A 310 0.48 -15.06 15.55
CA LEU A 310 -0.09 -14.56 14.30
C LEU A 310 -0.77 -13.22 14.58
N MET A 311 -0.19 -12.15 14.05
CA MET A 311 -0.69 -10.79 14.18
C MET A 311 -1.60 -10.43 13.01
N CYS A 312 -2.79 -9.86 13.27
CA CYS A 312 -3.74 -9.43 12.25
C CYS A 312 -4.42 -8.10 12.62
N GLU A 313 -5.11 -7.50 11.65
CA GLU A 313 -5.99 -6.33 11.88
C GLU A 313 -7.24 -6.71 12.68
N ASP A 314 -7.86 -5.71 13.32
CA ASP A 314 -9.09 -5.82 14.13
C ASP A 314 -10.38 -5.79 13.27
N THR A 315 -10.27 -6.08 11.96
CA THR A 315 -11.43 -6.25 11.07
C THR A 315 -11.99 -7.68 11.13
N ASP A 316 -13.29 -7.84 10.91
CA ASP A 316 -13.96 -9.14 10.94
C ASP A 316 -13.32 -10.15 9.97
N SER A 317 -13.01 -9.71 8.75
CA SER A 317 -12.40 -10.55 7.72
C SER A 317 -10.98 -10.99 8.10
N ALA A 318 -10.14 -10.08 8.61
CA ALA A 318 -8.77 -10.42 9.01
C ALA A 318 -8.77 -11.39 10.20
N GLN A 319 -9.65 -11.19 11.18
CA GLN A 319 -9.80 -12.10 12.31
C GLN A 319 -10.30 -13.49 11.89
N ALA A 320 -11.29 -13.55 10.99
CA ALA A 320 -11.80 -14.82 10.48
C ALA A 320 -10.72 -15.62 9.75
N VAL A 321 -9.91 -14.96 8.90
CA VAL A 321 -8.77 -15.60 8.23
C VAL A 321 -7.71 -16.05 9.24
N ALA A 322 -7.37 -15.21 10.22
CA ALA A 322 -6.38 -15.57 11.23
C ALA A 322 -6.82 -16.79 12.09
N GLN A 323 -8.10 -16.86 12.46
CA GLN A 323 -8.67 -18.02 13.18
C GLN A 323 -8.66 -19.30 12.31
N PHE A 324 -8.98 -19.18 11.02
CA PHE A 324 -8.89 -20.29 10.09
C PHE A 324 -7.45 -20.81 9.98
N LEU A 325 -6.49 -19.92 9.76
CA LEU A 325 -5.06 -20.28 9.69
C LEU A 325 -4.56 -20.92 10.98
N GLN A 326 -4.91 -20.38 12.14
CA GLN A 326 -4.58 -20.96 13.44
C GLN A 326 -5.08 -22.41 13.54
N SER A 327 -6.33 -22.63 13.16
CA SER A 327 -6.96 -23.97 13.20
C SER A 327 -6.26 -24.95 12.25
N GLU A 328 -6.08 -24.56 10.98
CA GLU A 328 -5.41 -25.42 9.99
C GLU A 328 -3.98 -25.76 10.40
N TRP A 329 -3.22 -24.78 10.80
CA TRP A 329 -1.83 -24.98 11.21
C TRP A 329 -1.69 -25.90 12.41
N GLN A 330 -2.48 -25.69 13.47
CA GLN A 330 -2.41 -26.52 14.67
C GLN A 330 -2.93 -27.95 14.45
N ASN A 331 -3.91 -28.12 13.56
CA ASN A 331 -4.43 -29.44 13.20
C ASN A 331 -3.44 -30.23 12.31
N ASN A 332 -2.75 -29.54 11.41
CA ASN A 332 -1.93 -30.17 10.39
C ASN A 332 -0.45 -30.31 10.78
N LEU A 333 0.07 -29.46 11.68
CA LEU A 333 1.48 -29.43 12.08
C LEU A 333 1.65 -29.81 13.56
N PRO A 334 1.99 -31.06 13.88
CA PRO A 334 2.10 -31.53 15.25
C PRO A 334 3.15 -30.75 16.07
N GLY A 335 2.78 -30.28 17.26
CA GLY A 335 3.67 -29.51 18.13
C GLY A 335 3.74 -28.02 17.81
N LEU A 336 2.94 -27.52 16.85
CA LEU A 336 2.79 -26.09 16.60
C LEU A 336 1.70 -25.50 17.52
N THR A 337 2.02 -24.37 18.12
CA THR A 337 1.04 -23.50 18.83
C THR A 337 1.02 -22.13 18.17
N ILE A 338 -0.16 -21.61 17.88
CA ILE A 338 -0.36 -20.26 17.34
C ILE A 338 -1.20 -19.45 18.32
N GLU A 339 -0.69 -18.30 18.71
CA GLU A 339 -1.42 -17.29 19.48
C GLU A 339 -1.86 -16.15 18.54
N LEU A 340 -3.12 -15.72 18.64
CA LEU A 340 -3.62 -14.60 17.83
C LEU A 340 -3.39 -13.28 18.55
N GLN A 341 -2.84 -12.30 17.84
CA GLN A 341 -2.70 -10.93 18.30
C GLN A 341 -3.46 -10.00 17.35
N VAL A 342 -4.60 -9.49 17.82
CA VAL A 342 -5.48 -8.60 17.06
C VAL A 342 -5.17 -7.16 17.44
N LEU A 343 -4.84 -6.33 16.45
CA LEU A 343 -4.41 -4.94 16.65
C LEU A 343 -5.05 -4.00 15.62
N PRO A 344 -5.30 -2.73 15.97
CA PRO A 344 -5.59 -1.70 14.98
C PRO A 344 -4.46 -1.62 13.94
N LYS A 345 -4.81 -1.32 12.67
CA LYS A 345 -3.87 -1.29 11.54
C LYS A 345 -2.58 -0.54 11.86
N LYS A 346 -2.67 0.65 12.45
CA LYS A 346 -1.50 1.48 12.76
C LYS A 346 -0.54 0.77 13.73
N ALA A 347 -1.07 0.23 14.82
CA ALA A 347 -0.26 -0.47 15.83
C ALA A 347 0.40 -1.72 15.21
N ARG A 348 -0.35 -2.50 14.39
CA ARG A 348 0.20 -3.66 13.69
C ARG A 348 1.38 -3.28 12.80
N LEU A 349 1.25 -2.22 12.00
CA LEU A 349 2.33 -1.75 11.14
C LEU A 349 3.56 -1.30 11.94
N GLU A 350 3.37 -0.58 13.06
CA GLU A 350 4.46 -0.17 13.93
C GLU A 350 5.25 -1.36 14.50
N TYR A 351 4.56 -2.43 14.94
CA TYR A 351 5.21 -3.68 15.39
C TYR A 351 5.99 -4.34 14.25
N MET A 352 5.41 -4.39 13.05
CA MET A 352 6.06 -5.00 11.89
C MET A 352 7.30 -4.23 11.45
N GLN A 353 7.24 -2.90 11.40
CA GLN A 353 8.38 -2.02 11.09
C GLN A 353 9.53 -2.19 12.09
N LYS A 354 9.21 -2.37 13.38
CA LYS A 354 10.21 -2.63 14.43
C LYS A 354 10.74 -4.05 14.44
N GLY A 355 10.17 -4.98 13.66
CA GLY A 355 10.51 -6.41 13.72
C GLY A 355 10.06 -7.10 15.02
N GLU A 356 9.09 -6.53 15.73
CA GLU A 356 8.55 -7.03 17.02
C GLU A 356 7.34 -7.93 16.80
N TYR A 357 7.43 -8.88 15.89
CA TYR A 357 6.35 -9.84 15.56
C TYR A 357 6.96 -11.17 15.10
N ASP A 358 6.13 -12.22 15.04
CA ASP A 358 6.53 -13.50 14.48
C ASP A 358 5.98 -13.69 13.06
N ILE A 359 4.65 -13.77 12.91
CA ILE A 359 3.98 -13.85 11.61
C ILE A 359 2.92 -12.74 11.54
N GLY A 360 2.95 -11.94 10.48
CA GLY A 360 1.95 -10.91 10.22
C GLY A 360 1.01 -11.31 9.08
N LEU A 361 -0.30 -11.23 9.29
CA LEU A 361 -1.29 -11.19 8.22
C LEU A 361 -1.44 -9.71 7.81
N THR A 362 -1.03 -9.39 6.60
CA THR A 362 -1.01 -8.02 6.09
C THR A 362 -1.49 -7.96 4.65
N ARG A 363 -1.58 -6.76 4.13
CA ARG A 363 -1.99 -6.52 2.73
C ARG A 363 -1.13 -5.43 2.10
N TRP A 364 -1.03 -5.53 0.78
CA TRP A 364 -0.46 -4.50 -0.07
C TRP A 364 -1.42 -4.22 -1.22
N GLY A 365 -1.62 -2.97 -1.56
CA GLY A 365 -2.33 -2.54 -2.76
C GLY A 365 -1.35 -1.86 -3.70
N PRO A 366 -1.44 -2.08 -5.02
CA PRO A 366 -0.51 -1.48 -5.97
C PRO A 366 -0.63 0.05 -5.92
N ASP A 367 0.49 0.72 -5.78
CA ASP A 367 0.54 2.19 -5.79
C ASP A 367 0.52 2.73 -7.23
N TYR A 368 0.91 1.89 -8.20
CA TYR A 368 0.90 2.19 -9.64
C TYR A 368 0.76 0.91 -10.46
N ALA A 369 0.35 1.04 -11.72
CA ALA A 369 0.05 -0.09 -12.62
C ALA A 369 1.33 -0.67 -13.27
N ASP A 370 2.23 -1.22 -12.44
CA ASP A 370 3.43 -1.94 -12.86
C ASP A 370 3.76 -3.01 -11.82
N PRO A 371 4.25 -4.21 -12.22
CA PRO A 371 4.64 -5.27 -11.30
C PRO A 371 5.67 -4.85 -10.24
N MET A 372 6.44 -3.83 -10.55
CA MET A 372 7.49 -3.33 -9.65
C MET A 372 6.94 -2.82 -8.32
N THR A 373 5.68 -2.34 -8.28
CA THR A 373 5.03 -1.93 -7.03
C THR A 373 4.96 -3.05 -5.99
N ASP A 374 4.88 -4.30 -6.45
CA ASP A 374 4.83 -5.50 -5.62
C ASP A 374 6.22 -6.14 -5.44
N LEU A 375 7.05 -6.13 -6.49
CA LEU A 375 8.35 -6.79 -6.48
C LEU A 375 9.41 -6.00 -5.72
N ASP A 376 9.35 -4.68 -5.78
CA ASP A 376 10.31 -3.78 -5.11
C ASP A 376 10.26 -3.84 -3.58
N MET A 377 9.14 -4.28 -3.03
CA MET A 377 8.94 -4.42 -1.60
C MET A 377 9.96 -5.34 -0.91
N TRP A 378 10.49 -6.32 -1.64
CA TRP A 378 11.29 -7.42 -1.07
C TRP A 378 12.81 -7.20 -1.18
N ILE A 379 13.25 -6.06 -1.73
CA ILE A 379 14.68 -5.70 -1.77
C ILE A 379 15.24 -5.65 -0.35
N THR A 380 16.48 -6.11 -0.20
CA THR A 380 17.20 -6.03 1.08
C THR A 380 17.22 -4.60 1.61
N GLY A 381 16.73 -4.41 2.82
CA GLY A 381 16.71 -3.10 3.50
C GLY A 381 15.55 -2.18 3.10
N SER A 382 14.66 -2.59 2.20
CA SER A 382 13.44 -1.83 1.92
C SER A 382 12.60 -1.65 3.19
N SER A 383 12.04 -0.46 3.40
CA SER A 383 11.18 -0.14 4.55
C SER A 383 9.87 -0.96 4.57
N THR A 384 9.45 -1.48 3.42
CA THR A 384 8.28 -2.35 3.25
C THR A 384 8.59 -3.83 3.41
N ASN A 385 9.87 -4.21 3.43
CA ASN A 385 10.32 -5.59 3.62
C ASN A 385 10.27 -5.99 5.10
N TYR A 386 9.07 -6.07 5.66
CA TYR A 386 8.88 -6.44 7.08
C TYR A 386 9.44 -7.83 7.43
N SER A 387 9.45 -8.76 6.46
CA SER A 387 9.99 -10.11 6.67
C SER A 387 11.50 -10.13 6.90
N GLN A 388 12.19 -9.03 6.58
CA GLN A 388 13.65 -8.93 6.56
C GLN A 388 14.31 -9.99 5.66
N PHE A 389 13.62 -10.31 4.55
CA PHE A 389 14.16 -11.12 3.47
C PHE A 389 15.40 -10.46 2.88
N SER A 390 16.39 -11.24 2.51
CA SER A 390 17.62 -10.74 1.88
C SER A 390 18.18 -11.81 0.95
N ASP A 391 18.26 -11.45 -0.33
CA ASP A 391 18.81 -12.31 -1.38
C ASP A 391 19.48 -11.43 -2.44
N ALA A 392 20.79 -11.62 -2.62
CA ALA A 392 21.59 -10.77 -3.50
C ALA A 392 21.23 -10.95 -5.00
N ASP A 393 20.81 -12.14 -5.41
CA ASP A 393 20.41 -12.40 -6.79
C ASP A 393 19.05 -11.75 -7.08
N TYR A 394 18.14 -11.78 -6.10
CA TYR A 394 16.87 -11.06 -6.18
C TYR A 394 17.11 -9.55 -6.31
N ASP A 395 17.92 -8.97 -5.41
CA ASP A 395 18.23 -7.54 -5.42
C ASP A 395 18.84 -7.11 -6.76
N ALA A 396 19.81 -7.88 -7.28
CA ALA A 396 20.44 -7.60 -8.58
C ALA A 396 19.42 -7.67 -9.74
N THR A 397 18.52 -8.66 -9.72
CA THR A 397 17.49 -8.83 -10.75
C THR A 397 16.52 -7.65 -10.77
N ILE A 398 16.03 -7.22 -9.61
CA ILE A 398 15.14 -6.05 -9.50
C ILE A 398 15.85 -4.78 -9.98
N GLN A 399 17.11 -4.58 -9.59
CA GLN A 399 17.87 -3.41 -10.05
C GLN A 399 18.10 -3.41 -11.56
N SER A 400 18.31 -4.57 -12.18
CA SER A 400 18.46 -4.72 -13.63
C SER A 400 17.13 -4.41 -14.34
N ALA A 401 16.01 -4.94 -13.82
CA ALA A 401 14.67 -4.67 -14.36
C ALA A 401 14.32 -3.16 -14.32
N LYS A 402 14.64 -2.48 -13.20
CA LYS A 402 14.41 -1.03 -13.08
C LYS A 402 15.18 -0.21 -14.11
N LYS A 403 16.35 -0.68 -14.55
CA LYS A 403 17.17 -0.03 -15.59
C LYS A 403 16.72 -0.37 -17.00
N GLY A 404 15.80 -1.32 -17.17
CA GLY A 404 15.39 -1.81 -18.47
C GLY A 404 16.44 -2.70 -19.14
N ASP A 405 17.31 -3.35 -18.36
CA ASP A 405 18.38 -4.21 -18.85
C ASP A 405 17.94 -5.68 -19.01
N LEU A 406 16.67 -6.03 -18.71
CA LEU A 406 16.06 -7.36 -18.78
C LEU A 406 15.01 -7.45 -19.88
#